data_8ace3b7b9c0070f478ac67c36873aec1
#
_entry.id   8ace3b7b9c0070f478ac67c36873aec1
#
_cell.length_a   1.000
_cell.length_b   1.000
_cell.length_c   1.000
_cell.angle_alpha   90.00
_cell.angle_beta   90.00
_cell.angle_gamma   90.00
#
_symmetry.space_group_name_H-M   'P 1'
#
loop_
_entity.id
_entity.type
_entity.pdbx_description
1 polymer ?
#
loop_
_entity_poly.entity_id
_entity_poly.type
_entity_poly.pdbx_seq_one_letter_code
_entity_poly.pdbx_strand_id
1 'polypeptide(L)' 'MPNPMDMIKIMGMWNTFKSNHPKFPKFMAAAAQPGILAEDTILEMKITTADGRSLETNLKIKKSDIELFHQLKEMNLQ' A
#
# COMPACT_ATOMS: atom_id res chain seq x y z
N MET A 1 17.24 -12.83 -7.00
CA MET A 1 15.93 -13.04 -7.63
C MET A 1 15.17 -14.13 -6.90
N PRO A 2 13.91 -13.89 -6.53
CA PRO A 2 13.10 -14.96 -5.96
C PRO A 2 12.82 -16.01 -7.03
N ASN A 3 12.82 -17.28 -6.64
CA ASN A 3 12.47 -18.34 -7.57
C ASN A 3 10.95 -18.45 -7.68
N PRO A 4 10.43 -19.17 -8.70
CA PRO A 4 8.98 -19.27 -8.91
C PRO A 4 8.21 -19.80 -7.71
N MET A 5 8.81 -20.70 -6.94
CA MET A 5 8.12 -21.24 -5.76
C MET A 5 7.95 -20.20 -4.67
N ASP A 6 8.92 -19.29 -4.52
CA ASP A 6 8.81 -18.20 -3.56
C ASP A 6 7.69 -17.26 -3.94
N MET A 7 7.52 -17.00 -5.24
CA MET A 7 6.44 -16.16 -5.72
C MET A 7 5.08 -16.77 -5.46
N ILE A 8 4.94 -18.08 -5.66
CA ILE A 8 3.69 -18.80 -5.36
C ILE A 8 3.36 -18.70 -3.88
N LYS A 9 4.37 -18.88 -3.04
CA LYS A 9 4.21 -18.74 -1.60
C LYS A 9 3.71 -17.35 -1.21
N ILE A 10 4.35 -16.32 -1.78
CA ILE A 10 3.98 -14.92 -1.50
C ILE A 10 2.56 -14.65 -1.94
N MET A 11 2.15 -15.17 -3.09
CA MET A 11 0.78 -14.99 -3.56
C MET A 11 -0.23 -15.64 -2.62
N GLY A 12 0.10 -16.83 -2.11
CA GLY A 12 -0.75 -17.50 -1.14
C GLY A 12 -0.88 -16.71 0.15
N MET A 13 0.24 -16.18 0.61
CA MET A 13 0.25 -15.34 1.81
C MET A 13 -0.53 -14.04 1.60
N TRP A 14 -0.41 -13.44 0.42
CA TRP A 14 -1.17 -12.26 0.06
C TRP A 14 -2.68 -12.55 0.05
N ASN A 15 -3.08 -13.69 -0.49
CA ASN A 15 -4.49 -14.08 -0.50
C ASN A 15 -5.02 -14.25 0.93
N THR A 16 -4.22 -14.85 1.81
CA THR A 16 -4.58 -14.98 3.21
C THR A 16 -4.73 -13.60 3.86
N PHE A 17 -3.80 -12.71 3.58
CA PHE A 17 -3.84 -11.34 4.09
C PHE A 17 -5.13 -10.63 3.64
N LYS A 18 -5.48 -10.74 2.35
CA LYS A 18 -6.69 -10.12 1.83
C LYS A 18 -7.94 -10.70 2.49
N SER A 19 -7.93 -11.99 2.75
CA SER A 19 -9.04 -12.66 3.41
C SER A 19 -9.23 -12.16 4.85
N ASN A 20 -8.12 -11.96 5.55
CA ASN A 20 -8.14 -11.46 6.92
C ASN A 20 -8.51 -9.98 7.00
N HIS A 21 -8.21 -9.22 5.94
CA HIS A 21 -8.36 -7.77 5.93
C HIS A 21 -9.07 -7.31 4.66
N PRO A 22 -10.36 -7.66 4.50
CA PRO A 22 -11.05 -7.41 3.23
C PRO A 22 -11.21 -5.93 2.89
N LYS A 23 -11.15 -5.06 3.89
CA LYS A 23 -11.26 -3.60 3.64
C LYS A 23 -9.98 -3.01 3.07
N PHE A 24 -8.83 -3.66 3.29
CA PHE A 24 -7.55 -3.09 2.88
C PHE A 24 -7.38 -3.09 1.36
N PRO A 25 -7.64 -4.18 0.63
CA PRO A 25 -7.58 -4.13 -0.83
C PRO A 25 -8.54 -3.12 -1.44
N LYS A 26 -9.72 -2.96 -0.85
CA LYS A 26 -10.69 -1.95 -1.31
C LYS A 26 -10.16 -0.55 -1.10
N PHE A 27 -9.53 -0.31 0.03
CA PHE A 27 -8.89 0.97 0.33
C PHE A 27 -7.77 1.26 -0.67
N MET A 28 -6.93 0.25 -0.95
CA MET A 28 -5.83 0.41 -1.90
C MET A 28 -6.34 0.73 -3.30
N ALA A 29 -7.41 0.06 -3.73
CA ALA A 29 -8.01 0.31 -5.03
C ALA A 29 -8.57 1.74 -5.11
N ALA A 30 -9.22 2.19 -4.05
CA ALA A 30 -9.73 3.55 -3.99
C ALA A 30 -8.59 4.58 -4.00
N ALA A 31 -7.52 4.32 -3.26
CA ALA A 31 -6.37 5.23 -3.21
C ALA A 31 -5.66 5.33 -4.55
N ALA A 32 -5.73 4.28 -5.37
CA ALA A 32 -5.08 4.26 -6.67
C ALA A 32 -5.87 4.98 -7.77
N GLN A 33 -7.09 5.41 -7.47
CA GLN A 33 -7.89 6.14 -8.47
C GLN A 33 -7.28 7.50 -8.79
N PRO A 34 -7.43 7.96 -10.05
CA PRO A 34 -6.87 9.26 -10.44
C PRO A 34 -7.37 10.38 -9.52
N GLY A 35 -6.46 11.25 -9.13
CA GLY A 35 -6.80 12.43 -8.33
C GLY A 35 -6.83 12.20 -6.82
N ILE A 36 -6.76 10.97 -6.36
CA ILE A 36 -6.77 10.71 -4.91
C ILE A 36 -5.40 11.02 -4.32
N LEU A 37 -4.34 10.41 -4.85
CA LEU A 37 -2.97 10.69 -4.40
C LEU A 37 -2.35 11.78 -5.25
N ALA A 38 -2.99 12.94 -5.30
CA ALA A 38 -2.54 14.10 -6.03
C ALA A 38 -1.55 14.90 -5.20
N GLU A 39 -0.91 15.89 -5.83
CA GLU A 39 -0.01 16.80 -5.12
C GLU A 39 -0.76 17.50 -3.99
N ASP A 40 -0.10 17.63 -2.85
CA ASP A 40 -0.62 18.27 -1.62
C ASP A 40 -1.65 17.44 -0.85
N THR A 41 -1.97 16.24 -1.32
CA THR A 41 -2.79 15.31 -0.54
C THR A 41 -2.01 14.86 0.69
N ILE A 42 -2.71 14.73 1.81
CA ILE A 42 -2.10 14.28 3.06
C ILE A 42 -2.44 12.81 3.28
N LEU A 43 -1.39 12.00 3.48
CA LEU A 43 -1.55 10.61 3.86
C LEU A 43 -1.22 10.48 5.34
N GLU A 44 -2.19 10.07 6.13
CA GLU A 44 -2.02 9.88 7.57
C GLU A 44 -1.94 8.41 7.89
N MET A 45 -1.00 8.06 8.79
CA MET A 45 -0.79 6.68 9.19
C MET A 45 -0.74 6.60 10.70
N LYS A 46 -1.39 5.58 11.25
CA LYS A 46 -1.42 5.36 12.68
C LYS A 46 -1.24 3.87 12.96
N ILE A 47 -0.36 3.57 13.90
CA ILE A 47 -0.16 2.21 14.38
C ILE A 47 -0.52 2.21 15.86
N THR A 48 -1.42 1.31 16.23
CA THR A 48 -1.78 1.09 17.64
C THR A 48 -1.35 -0.32 17.99
N THR A 49 -0.44 -0.44 18.95
CA THR A 49 0.05 -1.75 19.38
C THR A 49 -0.97 -2.45 20.27
N ALA A 50 -0.80 -3.76 20.43
CA ALA A 50 -1.70 -4.54 21.28
C ALA A 50 -1.65 -4.08 22.73
N ASP A 51 -0.49 -3.56 23.18
CA ASP A 51 -0.32 -3.07 24.55
C ASP A 51 -0.67 -1.59 24.73
N GLY A 52 -1.28 -0.97 23.73
CA GLY A 52 -1.83 0.37 23.84
C GLY A 52 -0.92 1.51 23.41
N ARG A 53 0.29 1.24 22.93
CA ARG A 53 1.15 2.29 22.40
C ARG A 53 0.66 2.75 21.02
N SER A 54 0.94 3.99 20.70
CA SER A 54 0.48 4.59 19.44
C SER A 54 1.63 5.31 18.76
N LEU A 55 1.76 5.06 17.45
CA LEU A 55 2.71 5.76 16.59
C LEU A 55 1.93 6.38 15.45
N GLU A 56 2.14 7.69 15.23
CA GLU A 56 1.44 8.40 14.17
C GLU A 56 2.44 9.18 13.33
N THR A 57 2.19 9.21 12.02
CA THR A 57 2.91 10.07 11.12
C THR A 57 2.00 10.48 9.98
N ASN A 58 2.44 11.49 9.25
CA ASN A 58 1.76 11.88 8.03
C ASN A 58 2.79 12.32 7.01
N LEU A 59 2.38 12.29 5.76
CA LEU A 59 3.21 12.84 4.70
C LEU A 59 2.32 13.57 3.70
N LYS A 60 2.88 14.61 3.12
CA LYS A 60 2.22 15.39 2.09
C LYS A 60 2.76 14.95 0.75
N ILE A 61 1.88 14.54 -0.14
CA ILE A 61 2.28 14.02 -1.45
C ILE A 61 2.90 15.14 -2.27
N LYS A 62 4.09 14.89 -2.81
CA LYS A 62 4.81 15.80 -3.68
C LYS A 62 4.81 15.27 -5.10
N LYS A 63 5.17 16.12 -6.06
CA LYS A 63 5.26 15.70 -7.46
C LYS A 63 6.19 14.51 -7.65
N SER A 64 7.31 14.49 -6.95
CA SER A 64 8.26 13.38 -7.03
C SER A 64 7.67 12.08 -6.50
N ASP A 65 6.77 12.16 -5.52
CA ASP A 65 6.09 10.97 -5.00
C ASP A 65 5.12 10.40 -6.02
N ILE A 66 4.44 11.28 -6.74
CA ILE A 66 3.51 10.85 -7.81
C ILE A 66 4.29 10.12 -8.90
N GLU A 67 5.45 10.65 -9.26
CA GLU A 67 6.32 10.02 -10.25
C GLU A 67 6.76 8.63 -9.78
N LEU A 68 7.13 8.51 -8.51
CA LEU A 68 7.48 7.22 -7.92
C LEU A 68 6.32 6.24 -8.01
N PHE A 69 5.11 6.67 -7.68
CA PHE A 69 3.93 5.80 -7.74
C PHE A 69 3.67 5.32 -9.16
N HIS A 70 3.84 6.20 -10.14
CA HIS A 70 3.71 5.84 -11.56
C HIS A 70 4.71 4.77 -11.95
N GLN A 71 5.97 4.94 -11.54
CA GLN A 71 7.01 3.98 -11.84
C GLN A 71 6.71 2.61 -11.22
N LEU A 72 6.25 2.60 -9.97
CA LEU A 72 5.91 1.37 -9.30
C LEU A 72 4.75 0.65 -9.99
N LYS A 73 3.77 1.41 -10.45
CA LYS A 73 2.63 0.85 -11.19
C LYS A 73 3.07 0.24 -12.51
N GLU A 74 3.98 0.91 -13.21
CA GLU A 74 4.48 0.44 -14.51
C GLU A 74 5.34 -0.80 -14.38
N MET A 75 5.96 -1.02 -13.23
CA MET A 75 6.74 -2.23 -12.99
C MET A 75 5.86 -3.47 -12.93
N ASN A 76 4.56 -3.28 -12.78
CA ASN A 76 3.59 -4.39 -12.81
C ASN A 76 3.91 -5.45 -11.77
N LEU A 77 3.89 -5.06 -10.51
CA LEU A 77 4.21 -5.94 -9.39
C LEU A 77 3.04 -6.86 -9.03
N GLN A 78 2.25 -7.21 -10.01
CA GLN A 78 1.12 -8.12 -9.83
C GLN A 78 1.55 -9.56 -9.84
#